data_0869ee578835438919ecb7a91bb0b2cc
#
_entry.id   0869ee578835438919ecb7a91bb0b2cc
#
_cell.length_a   1.000
_cell.length_b   1.000
_cell.length_c   1.000
_cell.angle_alpha   90.00
_cell.angle_beta   90.00
_cell.angle_gamma   90.00
#
_symmetry.space_group_name_H-M   'P 1'
#
loop_
_entity.id
_entity.type
_entity.pdbx_description
1 polymer ?
#
loop_
_entity_poly.entity_id
_entity_poly.type
_entity_poly.pdbx_seq_one_letter_code
_entity_poly.pdbx_strand_id
1 'polypeptide(L)'
;TLSSSSAASDVYKRQVLDLPIMIGPGMNIHRHAYNARGVEYYSEDPILSGYVGSAVVQGAQSKGTLVNIKHMGFNDQEINRSGVAVFMNEQKARELELRNLQQAFEGSGKPASFEGDATKDNTYTSGARGVMTSYNRHGAVAASANVATMVNILQGEWGFHGYNVTDFTGVSLKAAPKESLMAGTTNFCGFGASVDYWNAEALSGDRAMLLAIKNDIHNALYALANSAMLNGVKSTTVVSTVEVMTPWRVAYTACEYAFGALAALSLVFWVVSKATSKGGKKA
;
A
#
# COMPACT_ATOMS: atom_id res chain seq x y z
N THR A 1 14.54 21.73 6.04
CA THR A 1 15.22 21.01 4.95
C THR A 1 14.24 20.69 3.84
N LEU A 2 14.70 20.51 2.59
CA LEU A 2 13.85 20.23 1.41
C LEU A 2 12.98 18.98 1.62
N SER A 3 13.50 17.93 2.25
CA SER A 3 12.76 16.71 2.56
C SER A 3 11.61 16.92 3.55
N SER A 4 11.79 17.79 4.54
CA SER A 4 10.74 18.14 5.50
C SER A 4 9.63 19.00 4.88
N SER A 5 9.96 19.88 3.93
CA SER A 5 8.96 20.71 3.23
C SER A 5 8.14 19.88 2.25
N SER A 6 8.75 18.90 1.56
CA SER A 6 8.02 17.97 0.69
C SER A 6 7.06 17.09 1.51
N ALA A 7 7.54 16.51 2.62
CA ALA A 7 6.69 15.76 3.53
C ALA A 7 5.54 16.61 4.08
N ALA A 8 5.80 17.87 4.45
CA ALA A 8 4.77 18.78 4.92
C ALA A 8 3.70 19.08 3.84
N SER A 9 4.12 19.25 2.59
CA SER A 9 3.18 19.43 1.47
C SER A 9 2.28 18.20 1.27
N ASP A 10 2.84 17.00 1.31
CA ASP A 10 2.07 15.77 1.19
C ASP A 10 1.13 15.55 2.37
N VAL A 11 1.58 15.87 3.58
CA VAL A 11 0.73 15.82 4.78
C VAL A 11 -0.44 16.81 4.66
N TYR A 12 -0.18 18.05 4.24
CA TYR A 12 -1.23 19.05 4.04
C TYR A 12 -2.28 18.58 3.03
N LYS A 13 -1.85 18.06 1.88
CA LYS A 13 -2.77 17.50 0.88
C LYS A 13 -3.62 16.37 1.44
N ARG A 14 -3.02 15.46 2.23
CA ARG A 14 -3.72 14.35 2.86
C ARG A 14 -4.71 14.80 3.92
N GLN A 15 -4.36 15.80 4.72
CA GLN A 15 -5.28 16.39 5.69
C GLN A 15 -6.50 17.03 5.02
N VAL A 16 -6.28 17.76 3.91
CA VAL A 16 -7.38 18.35 3.12
C VAL A 16 -8.28 17.29 2.47
N LEU A 17 -7.68 16.16 2.07
CA LEU A 17 -8.39 15.05 1.43
C LEU A 17 -8.87 13.98 2.41
N ASP A 18 -8.60 14.16 3.71
CA ASP A 18 -8.90 13.18 4.77
C ASP A 18 -8.30 11.78 4.48
N LEU A 19 -7.05 11.75 4.05
CA LEU A 19 -6.32 10.52 3.72
C LEU A 19 -5.29 10.18 4.81
N PRO A 20 -5.66 9.36 5.80
CA PRO A 20 -4.83 9.10 6.96
C PRO A 20 -3.67 8.13 6.71
N ILE A 21 -3.69 7.40 5.59
CA ILE A 21 -2.65 6.43 5.23
C ILE A 21 -1.85 6.92 4.01
N MET A 22 -0.54 6.86 4.12
CA MET A 22 0.40 7.09 3.03
C MET A 22 1.03 5.76 2.59
N ILE A 23 0.86 5.39 1.33
CA ILE A 23 1.60 4.28 0.71
C ILE A 23 2.84 4.86 0.04
N GLY A 24 3.90 4.89 0.78
CA GLY A 24 5.18 5.52 0.47
C GLY A 24 5.90 5.94 1.75
N PRO A 25 7.14 6.45 1.64
CA PRO A 25 7.91 6.63 0.42
C PRO A 25 8.39 5.32 -0.20
N GLY A 26 8.70 5.35 -1.50
CA GLY A 26 9.46 4.30 -2.17
C GLY A 26 10.92 4.40 -1.76
N MET A 27 11.50 3.30 -1.28
CA MET A 27 12.84 3.32 -0.69
C MET A 27 13.80 2.29 -1.27
N ASN A 28 13.43 1.57 -2.33
CA ASN A 28 14.37 0.65 -2.93
C ASN A 28 15.57 1.39 -3.56
N ILE A 29 16.64 0.67 -3.81
CA ILE A 29 17.92 1.24 -4.23
C ILE A 29 17.96 1.48 -5.75
N HIS A 30 18.61 2.55 -6.20
CA HIS A 30 18.95 2.79 -7.59
C HIS A 30 20.06 1.84 -8.05
N ARG A 31 19.74 0.58 -8.27
CA ARG A 31 20.73 -0.41 -8.68
C ARG A 31 21.15 -0.25 -10.14
N HIS A 32 20.26 0.26 -10.98
CA HIS A 32 20.51 0.41 -12.42
C HIS A 32 19.75 1.61 -12.99
N ALA A 33 20.35 2.35 -13.89
CA ALA A 33 19.74 3.54 -14.50
C ALA A 33 18.41 3.26 -15.23
N TYR A 34 18.23 2.05 -15.73
CA TYR A 34 17.03 1.63 -16.48
C TYR A 34 16.05 0.78 -15.65
N ASN A 35 16.08 0.90 -14.33
CA ASN A 35 15.16 0.16 -13.45
C ASN A 35 13.69 0.59 -13.55
N ALA A 36 13.40 1.68 -14.26
CA ALA A 36 12.11 2.32 -14.49
C ALA A 36 11.46 2.95 -13.24
N ARG A 37 12.02 2.77 -12.02
CA ARG A 37 11.52 3.36 -10.77
C ARG A 37 12.52 4.32 -10.10
N GLY A 38 13.61 4.67 -10.77
CA GLY A 38 14.59 5.62 -10.22
C GLY A 38 14.00 6.99 -9.87
N VAL A 39 12.91 7.39 -10.52
CA VAL A 39 12.20 8.66 -10.21
C VAL A 39 11.43 8.61 -8.88
N GLU A 40 11.14 7.41 -8.36
CA GLU A 40 10.40 7.20 -7.12
C GLU A 40 11.32 7.01 -5.92
N TYR A 41 12.51 6.47 -6.13
CA TYR A 41 13.47 6.13 -5.09
C TYR A 41 14.50 7.24 -4.88
N TYR A 42 15.18 7.24 -3.74
CA TYR A 42 16.00 8.38 -3.33
C TYR A 42 17.43 8.35 -3.85
N SER A 43 18.11 7.18 -3.78
CA SER A 43 19.54 7.08 -4.10
C SER A 43 19.98 5.65 -4.37
N GLU A 44 21.16 5.52 -4.94
CA GLU A 44 21.95 4.29 -4.98
C GLU A 44 22.66 3.99 -3.64
N ASP A 45 22.87 5.02 -2.82
CA ASP A 45 23.44 4.91 -1.49
C ASP A 45 22.35 4.58 -0.46
N PRO A 46 22.44 3.40 0.20
CA PRO A 46 21.44 2.97 1.18
C PRO A 46 21.42 3.87 2.42
N ILE A 47 22.55 4.45 2.81
CA ILE A 47 22.61 5.33 3.99
C ILE A 47 21.91 6.66 3.70
N LEU A 48 22.20 7.28 2.55
CA LEU A 48 21.51 8.50 2.13
C LEU A 48 20.01 8.26 1.95
N SER A 49 19.63 7.18 1.27
CA SER A 49 18.22 6.78 1.12
C SER A 49 17.53 6.57 2.46
N GLY A 50 18.20 5.95 3.41
CA GLY A 50 17.71 5.73 4.76
C GLY A 50 17.47 7.03 5.52
N TYR A 51 18.39 7.97 5.48
CA TYR A 51 18.23 9.28 6.13
C TYR A 51 17.08 10.10 5.52
N VAL A 52 17.00 10.17 4.20
CA VAL A 52 15.93 10.91 3.52
C VAL A 52 14.58 10.27 3.80
N GLY A 53 14.48 8.95 3.64
CA GLY A 53 13.24 8.20 3.90
C GLY A 53 12.79 8.31 5.35
N SER A 54 13.71 8.19 6.32
CA SER A 54 13.40 8.38 7.75
C SER A 54 12.87 9.77 8.05
N ALA A 55 13.44 10.82 7.45
CA ALA A 55 12.95 12.19 7.62
C ALA A 55 11.52 12.38 7.07
N VAL A 56 11.20 11.76 5.93
CA VAL A 56 9.85 11.77 5.37
C VAL A 56 8.87 11.03 6.28
N VAL A 57 9.25 9.85 6.77
CA VAL A 57 8.44 9.07 7.71
C VAL A 57 8.14 9.87 8.97
N GLN A 58 9.16 10.44 9.61
CA GLN A 58 9.01 11.23 10.84
C GLN A 58 8.12 12.45 10.61
N GLY A 59 8.35 13.19 9.52
CA GLY A 59 7.56 14.37 9.18
C GLY A 59 6.07 14.03 8.97
N ALA A 60 5.76 12.97 8.26
CA ALA A 60 4.39 12.54 8.02
C ALA A 60 3.73 11.98 9.29
N GLN A 61 4.42 11.11 10.02
CA GLN A 61 3.89 10.50 11.24
C GLN A 61 3.70 11.51 12.38
N SER A 62 4.50 12.59 12.43
CA SER A 62 4.30 13.69 13.40
C SER A 62 2.94 14.37 13.29
N LYS A 63 2.25 14.20 12.16
CA LYS A 63 0.89 14.70 11.91
C LYS A 63 -0.17 13.60 11.96
N GLY A 64 0.18 12.43 12.46
CA GLY A 64 -0.73 11.30 12.61
C GLY A 64 -0.97 10.47 11.34
N THR A 65 -0.28 10.74 10.26
CA THR A 65 -0.39 9.91 9.04
C THR A 65 0.29 8.57 9.27
N LEU A 66 -0.39 7.46 9.01
CA LEU A 66 0.21 6.13 8.97
C LEU A 66 1.03 5.99 7.69
N VAL A 67 2.33 5.82 7.83
CA VAL A 67 3.25 5.72 6.69
C VAL A 67 3.60 4.26 6.43
N ASN A 68 3.27 3.78 5.23
CA ASN A 68 3.65 2.45 4.73
C ASN A 68 4.81 2.59 3.76
N ILE A 69 6.03 2.42 4.24
CA ILE A 69 7.21 2.46 3.36
C ILE A 69 7.20 1.26 2.41
N LYS A 70 7.76 1.45 1.23
CA LYS A 70 7.72 0.44 0.17
C LYS A 70 9.00 0.41 -0.66
N HIS A 71 9.26 -0.68 -1.27
CA HIS A 71 8.65 -2.00 -1.13
C HIS A 71 9.60 -2.88 -0.31
N MET A 72 9.08 -3.64 0.60
CA MET A 72 9.88 -4.58 1.39
C MET A 72 10.10 -5.84 0.58
N GLY A 73 11.17 -6.05 -0.02
CA GLY A 73 12.51 -5.64 -0.31
C GLY A 73 12.83 -5.98 -1.77
N PHE A 74 14.00 -5.59 -2.26
CA PHE A 74 14.57 -5.99 -3.55
C PHE A 74 13.74 -5.64 -4.80
N ASN A 75 12.85 -4.63 -4.73
CA ASN A 75 11.97 -4.24 -5.83
C ASN A 75 12.53 -3.02 -6.56
N ASP A 76 13.69 -3.17 -7.14
CA ASP A 76 14.38 -2.10 -7.86
C ASP A 76 14.10 -2.08 -9.36
N GLN A 77 13.41 -3.10 -9.91
CA GLN A 77 13.07 -3.17 -11.33
C GLN A 77 11.59 -3.42 -11.59
N GLU A 78 11.09 -2.88 -12.70
CA GLU A 78 9.71 -3.05 -13.15
C GLU A 78 9.53 -4.23 -14.12
N ILE A 79 10.55 -4.56 -14.92
CA ILE A 79 10.46 -5.64 -15.90
C ILE A 79 10.25 -6.97 -15.19
N ASN A 80 9.16 -7.65 -15.54
CA ASN A 80 8.76 -8.93 -14.95
C ASN A 80 8.62 -8.92 -13.42
N ARG A 81 8.39 -7.77 -12.78
CA ARG A 81 8.35 -7.62 -11.32
C ARG A 81 7.44 -8.61 -10.62
N SER A 82 6.32 -9.00 -11.23
CA SER A 82 5.39 -9.98 -10.68
C SER A 82 5.90 -11.44 -10.71
N GLY A 83 7.01 -11.70 -11.40
CA GLY A 83 7.55 -13.05 -11.60
C GLY A 83 9.01 -13.20 -11.22
N VAL A 84 9.74 -12.08 -11.11
CA VAL A 84 11.18 -12.12 -10.88
C VAL A 84 11.50 -12.69 -9.49
N ALA A 85 12.47 -13.60 -9.45
CA ALA A 85 13.07 -14.11 -8.23
C ALA A 85 14.44 -13.46 -8.06
N VAL A 86 14.65 -12.79 -6.93
CA VAL A 86 15.88 -12.07 -6.64
C VAL A 86 16.73 -12.91 -5.70
N PHE A 87 17.92 -13.26 -6.15
CA PHE A 87 18.91 -14.03 -5.39
C PHE A 87 20.11 -13.15 -5.08
N MET A 88 20.51 -13.14 -3.83
CA MET A 88 21.72 -12.46 -3.38
C MET A 88 22.24 -13.11 -2.10
N ASN A 89 23.50 -12.83 -1.75
CA ASN A 89 24.00 -13.22 -0.44
C ASN A 89 23.46 -12.32 0.67
N GLU A 90 23.56 -12.79 1.90
CA GLU A 90 23.02 -12.09 3.06
C GLU A 90 23.69 -10.72 3.28
N GLN A 91 24.99 -10.62 3.07
CA GLN A 91 25.74 -9.38 3.21
C GLN A 91 25.15 -8.30 2.30
N LYS A 92 25.00 -8.58 1.01
CA LYS A 92 24.40 -7.62 0.07
C LYS A 92 22.97 -7.27 0.45
N ALA A 93 22.18 -8.26 0.86
CA ALA A 93 20.81 -8.01 1.29
C ALA A 93 20.76 -7.03 2.46
N ARG A 94 21.56 -7.23 3.50
CA ARG A 94 21.56 -6.43 4.72
C ARG A 94 22.23 -5.06 4.57
N GLU A 95 23.39 -5.03 3.92
CA GLU A 95 24.20 -3.80 3.85
C GLU A 95 23.75 -2.85 2.76
N LEU A 96 23.09 -3.34 1.71
CA LEU A 96 22.66 -2.53 0.58
C LEU A 96 21.13 -2.45 0.47
N GLU A 97 20.47 -3.56 0.21
CA GLU A 97 19.06 -3.56 -0.24
C GLU A 97 18.05 -3.33 0.90
N LEU A 98 18.40 -3.70 2.12
CA LEU A 98 17.55 -3.57 3.31
C LEU A 98 18.01 -2.45 4.26
N ARG A 99 19.23 -1.93 4.10
CA ARG A 99 19.81 -0.99 5.05
C ARG A 99 19.03 0.32 5.17
N ASN A 100 18.58 0.85 4.07
CA ASN A 100 17.75 2.06 4.02
C ASN A 100 16.38 1.83 4.65
N LEU A 101 15.76 0.69 4.41
CA LEU A 101 14.50 0.29 5.04
C LEU A 101 14.67 0.13 6.54
N GLN A 102 15.73 -0.56 6.97
CA GLN A 102 16.08 -0.70 8.39
C GLN A 102 16.14 0.64 9.10
N GLN A 103 16.84 1.62 8.54
CA GLN A 103 16.93 2.96 9.13
C GLN A 103 15.57 3.64 9.28
N ALA A 104 14.66 3.44 8.31
CA ALA A 104 13.33 4.02 8.38
C ALA A 104 12.41 3.29 9.38
N PHE A 105 12.61 2.00 9.62
CA PHE A 105 11.89 1.26 10.65
C PHE A 105 12.44 1.50 12.05
N GLU A 106 13.73 1.60 12.21
CA GLU A 106 14.38 1.87 13.50
C GLU A 106 14.32 3.36 13.90
N GLY A 107 13.94 4.25 12.96
CA GLY A 107 13.75 5.67 13.24
C GLY A 107 15.03 6.45 13.44
N SER A 108 16.04 6.30 12.59
CA SER A 108 17.30 7.09 12.54
C SER A 108 17.99 7.39 13.90
N GLY A 109 17.67 6.66 14.96
CA GLY A 109 18.38 6.65 16.23
C GLY A 109 18.25 7.93 17.11
N LYS A 110 17.42 8.89 16.75
CA LYS A 110 17.11 10.03 17.61
C LYS A 110 15.60 10.13 17.81
N PRO A 111 15.11 9.98 19.06
CA PRO A 111 13.76 10.40 19.37
C PRO A 111 13.67 11.89 19.05
N ALA A 112 12.75 12.30 18.18
CA ALA A 112 12.47 13.71 18.02
C ALA A 112 11.87 14.18 19.35
N SER A 113 12.59 14.99 20.09
CA SER A 113 12.07 15.66 21.27
C SER A 113 10.99 16.64 20.82
N PHE A 114 9.78 16.39 21.23
CA PHE A 114 8.71 17.38 21.10
C PHE A 114 8.93 18.41 22.23
N GLU A 115 9.36 19.61 21.86
CA GLU A 115 9.42 20.80 22.74
C GLU A 115 9.72 20.52 24.23
N GLY A 116 10.86 19.87 24.48
CA GLY A 116 11.43 19.82 25.84
C GLY A 116 10.80 18.83 26.84
N ASP A 117 9.77 18.08 26.46
CA ASP A 117 9.21 17.04 27.33
C ASP A 117 9.71 15.65 26.95
N ALA A 118 10.86 15.28 27.55
CA ALA A 118 11.49 13.97 27.36
C ALA A 118 10.69 12.80 27.99
N THR A 119 9.61 13.09 28.71
CA THR A 119 8.78 12.07 29.39
C THR A 119 7.62 11.62 28.52
N LYS A 120 7.26 12.35 27.47
CA LYS A 120 6.28 11.91 26.48
C LYS A 120 6.97 11.04 25.47
N ASP A 121 6.74 9.75 25.62
CA ASP A 121 7.14 8.77 24.63
C ASP A 121 6.54 9.17 23.27
N ASN A 122 7.38 9.73 22.43
CA ASN A 122 6.98 10.31 21.16
C ASN A 122 6.84 9.19 20.13
N THR A 123 5.85 8.36 20.34
CA THR A 123 5.48 7.25 19.46
C THR A 123 5.24 7.70 18.03
N TYR A 124 5.01 8.99 17.80
CA TYR A 124 4.84 9.57 16.45
C TYR A 124 6.14 9.76 15.69
N THR A 125 7.28 9.72 16.36
CA THR A 125 8.60 9.95 15.76
C THR A 125 9.49 8.70 15.73
N SER A 126 8.97 7.58 16.22
CA SER A 126 9.58 6.27 16.00
C SER A 126 9.51 5.90 14.51
N GLY A 127 10.22 4.86 14.11
CA GLY A 127 10.26 4.39 12.73
C GLY A 127 8.89 4.15 12.09
N ALA A 128 8.89 3.84 10.81
CA ALA A 128 7.67 3.61 10.04
C ALA A 128 6.79 2.53 10.69
N ARG A 129 5.48 2.82 10.76
CA ARG A 129 4.49 1.91 11.36
C ARG A 129 3.71 1.12 10.33
N GLY A 130 4.04 1.28 9.08
CA GLY A 130 3.47 0.55 7.99
C GLY A 130 4.53 0.13 6.98
N VAL A 131 4.26 -0.97 6.30
CA VAL A 131 5.08 -1.50 5.23
C VAL A 131 4.22 -2.04 4.11
N MET A 132 4.68 -1.88 2.87
CA MET A 132 4.12 -2.57 1.71
C MET A 132 5.16 -3.56 1.18
N THR A 133 4.74 -4.82 1.03
CA THR A 133 5.59 -5.85 0.41
C THR A 133 5.63 -5.69 -1.09
N SER A 134 6.70 -6.19 -1.70
CA SER A 134 6.91 -6.11 -3.14
C SER A 134 6.24 -7.26 -3.91
N TYR A 135 6.14 -7.12 -5.23
CA TYR A 135 5.64 -8.18 -6.12
C TYR A 135 6.63 -9.31 -6.33
N ASN A 136 7.92 -9.01 -6.28
CA ASN A 136 8.97 -9.97 -6.58
C ASN A 136 9.07 -11.06 -5.50
N ARG A 137 9.94 -12.02 -5.77
CA ARG A 137 10.28 -13.08 -4.83
C ARG A 137 11.63 -12.81 -4.20
N HIS A 138 11.75 -13.11 -2.93
CA HIS A 138 13.02 -13.21 -2.22
C HIS A 138 13.51 -14.66 -2.33
N GLY A 139 14.48 -14.93 -3.22
CA GLY A 139 14.75 -16.27 -3.66
C GLY A 139 13.52 -16.87 -4.36
N ALA A 140 13.10 -18.05 -3.94
CA ALA A 140 11.93 -18.73 -4.51
C ALA A 140 10.58 -18.32 -3.89
N VAL A 141 10.58 -17.59 -2.77
CA VAL A 141 9.38 -17.29 -1.96
C VAL A 141 8.86 -15.88 -2.27
N ALA A 142 7.54 -15.73 -2.42
CA ALA A 142 6.92 -14.43 -2.58
C ALA A 142 7.30 -13.50 -1.42
N ALA A 143 7.56 -12.21 -1.71
CA ALA A 143 8.00 -11.26 -0.69
C ALA A 143 7.05 -11.20 0.51
N SER A 144 5.74 -11.16 0.26
CA SER A 144 4.70 -11.13 1.31
C SER A 144 4.66 -12.38 2.17
N ALA A 145 5.12 -13.52 1.66
CA ALA A 145 5.12 -14.82 2.33
C ALA A 145 6.49 -15.22 2.89
N ASN A 146 7.48 -14.34 2.78
CA ASN A 146 8.85 -14.67 3.16
C ASN A 146 9.09 -14.45 4.66
N VAL A 147 9.02 -15.53 5.43
CA VAL A 147 9.22 -15.51 6.89
C VAL A 147 10.60 -14.94 7.28
N ALA A 148 11.65 -15.22 6.49
CA ALA A 148 12.98 -14.72 6.83
C ALA A 148 13.07 -13.20 6.81
N THR A 149 12.46 -12.55 5.81
CA THR A 149 12.48 -11.09 5.71
C THR A 149 11.38 -10.44 6.54
N MET A 150 10.17 -11.01 6.58
CA MET A 150 9.02 -10.36 7.20
C MET A 150 8.90 -10.65 8.70
N VAL A 151 9.23 -11.86 9.13
CA VAL A 151 9.16 -12.23 10.56
C VAL A 151 10.51 -12.08 11.23
N ASN A 152 11.54 -12.76 10.71
CA ASN A 152 12.82 -12.79 11.42
C ASN A 152 13.53 -11.44 11.40
N ILE A 153 13.64 -10.81 10.22
CA ILE A 153 14.34 -9.53 10.08
C ILE A 153 13.43 -8.37 10.52
N LEU A 154 12.30 -8.18 9.84
CA LEU A 154 11.47 -7.00 10.05
C LEU A 154 10.86 -6.96 11.45
N GLN A 155 10.19 -8.03 11.88
CA GLN A 155 9.55 -8.06 13.19
C GLN A 155 10.54 -8.41 14.31
N GLY A 156 11.37 -9.42 14.11
CA GLY A 156 12.27 -9.93 15.14
C GLY A 156 13.49 -9.07 15.39
N GLU A 157 14.25 -8.72 14.35
CA GLU A 157 15.49 -7.94 14.52
C GLU A 157 15.23 -6.43 14.61
N TRP A 158 14.31 -5.89 13.78
CA TRP A 158 14.04 -4.45 13.73
C TRP A 158 12.87 -4.01 14.63
N GLY A 159 12.20 -4.96 15.29
CA GLY A 159 11.13 -4.68 16.24
C GLY A 159 9.88 -4.06 15.62
N PHE A 160 9.59 -4.33 14.36
CA PHE A 160 8.41 -3.80 13.68
C PHE A 160 7.12 -4.48 14.17
N HIS A 161 6.22 -3.66 14.71
CA HIS A 161 4.87 -4.06 15.12
C HIS A 161 3.87 -3.12 14.46
N GLY A 162 3.65 -3.27 13.17
CA GLY A 162 2.86 -2.31 12.40
C GLY A 162 1.98 -2.95 11.34
N TYR A 163 1.38 -2.07 10.54
CA TYR A 163 0.50 -2.44 9.44
C TYR A 163 1.31 -2.93 8.24
N ASN A 164 1.08 -4.16 7.85
CA ASN A 164 1.74 -4.76 6.69
C ASN A 164 0.73 -5.02 5.59
N VAL A 165 0.89 -4.39 4.45
CA VAL A 165 0.02 -4.54 3.28
C VAL A 165 0.80 -5.13 2.10
N THR A 166 0.16 -5.97 1.31
CA THR A 166 0.73 -6.42 0.03
C THR A 166 0.68 -5.30 -1.01
N ASP A 167 1.53 -5.38 -2.04
CA ASP A 167 1.23 -4.68 -3.30
C ASP A 167 -0.02 -5.32 -3.95
N PHE A 168 -0.52 -4.78 -5.06
CA PHE A 168 -1.80 -5.19 -5.64
C PHE A 168 -1.86 -6.70 -5.95
N THR A 169 -2.73 -7.42 -5.24
CA THR A 169 -2.90 -8.87 -5.38
C THR A 169 -3.60 -9.27 -6.66
N GLY A 170 -4.48 -8.43 -7.20
CA GLY A 170 -5.16 -8.68 -8.46
C GLY A 170 -4.25 -8.72 -9.69
N VAL A 171 -3.06 -8.15 -9.61
CA VAL A 171 -2.02 -8.18 -10.65
C VAL A 171 -1.12 -9.39 -10.50
N SER A 172 -1.00 -9.92 -9.29
CA SER A 172 -0.16 -11.07 -8.98
C SER A 172 -0.93 -12.10 -8.17
N LEU A 173 -1.39 -13.16 -8.81
CA LEU A 173 -1.93 -14.36 -8.17
C LEU A 173 -0.91 -15.12 -7.30
N LYS A 174 0.26 -14.55 -7.08
CA LYS A 174 1.43 -15.20 -6.47
C LYS A 174 1.63 -14.86 -5.00
N ALA A 175 0.84 -13.97 -4.44
CA ALA A 175 0.80 -13.81 -3.00
C ALA A 175 0.07 -15.03 -2.44
N ALA A 176 0.80 -16.05 -2.04
CA ALA A 176 0.28 -17.21 -1.33
C ALA A 176 -0.46 -16.72 -0.06
N PRO A 177 -1.79 -16.65 -0.03
CA PRO A 177 -2.49 -15.89 1.02
C PRO A 177 -2.26 -16.47 2.40
N LYS A 178 -2.26 -17.79 2.53
CA LYS A 178 -2.03 -18.47 3.80
C LYS A 178 -0.60 -18.20 4.31
N GLU A 179 0.37 -18.36 3.46
CA GLU A 179 1.78 -18.15 3.78
C GLU A 179 2.06 -16.68 4.07
N SER A 180 1.37 -15.77 3.40
CA SER A 180 1.48 -14.32 3.65
C SER A 180 0.93 -13.94 5.02
N LEU A 181 -0.22 -14.47 5.44
CA LEU A 181 -0.70 -14.29 6.82
C LEU A 181 0.27 -14.87 7.84
N MET A 182 0.78 -16.07 7.60
CA MET A 182 1.78 -16.68 8.48
C MET A 182 3.09 -15.87 8.56
N ALA A 183 3.34 -15.02 7.57
CA ALA A 183 4.48 -14.09 7.53
C ALA A 183 4.12 -12.67 8.03
N GLY A 184 2.96 -12.47 8.66
CA GLY A 184 2.59 -11.20 9.28
C GLY A 184 1.96 -10.17 8.32
N THR A 185 1.37 -10.61 7.22
CA THR A 185 0.63 -9.72 6.32
C THR A 185 -0.73 -9.39 6.91
N THR A 186 -0.96 -8.12 7.26
CA THR A 186 -2.20 -7.67 7.90
C THR A 186 -3.30 -7.34 6.91
N ASN A 187 -2.95 -6.98 5.67
CA ASN A 187 -3.92 -6.59 4.64
C ASN A 187 -3.44 -6.97 3.24
N PHE A 188 -4.40 -7.24 2.38
CA PHE A 188 -4.17 -7.55 0.97
C PHE A 188 -4.71 -6.42 0.11
N CYS A 189 -3.81 -5.70 -0.57
CA CYS A 189 -4.18 -4.62 -1.46
C CYS A 189 -4.70 -5.20 -2.78
N GLY A 190 -5.99 -5.02 -3.10
CA GLY A 190 -6.55 -5.54 -4.34
C GLY A 190 -7.89 -4.95 -4.70
N PHE A 191 -8.12 -4.84 -6.00
CA PHE A 191 -9.44 -4.54 -6.55
C PHE A 191 -10.21 -5.85 -6.71
N GLY A 192 -11.19 -6.09 -5.84
CA GLY A 192 -12.00 -7.30 -5.91
C GLY A 192 -11.20 -8.59 -5.69
N ALA A 193 -10.16 -8.51 -4.86
CA ALA A 193 -9.41 -9.70 -4.46
C ALA A 193 -10.41 -10.73 -3.94
N SER A 194 -10.40 -11.87 -4.55
CA SER A 194 -11.30 -12.97 -4.31
C SER A 194 -11.38 -13.26 -2.80
N VAL A 195 -12.47 -12.82 -2.19
CA VAL A 195 -12.90 -13.25 -0.85
C VAL A 195 -12.97 -14.78 -0.75
N ASP A 196 -12.93 -15.48 -1.87
CA ASP A 196 -13.00 -16.93 -1.99
C ASP A 196 -11.84 -17.67 -1.29
N TYR A 197 -10.70 -17.02 -1.09
CA TYR A 197 -9.58 -17.58 -0.32
C TYR A 197 -9.77 -17.50 1.21
N TRP A 198 -10.75 -16.73 1.67
CA TRP A 198 -10.89 -16.32 3.08
C TRP A 198 -12.25 -16.74 3.66
N ASN A 199 -12.66 -17.96 3.45
CA ASN A 199 -13.84 -18.41 4.14
C ASN A 199 -13.50 -18.80 5.60
N ALA A 200 -14.40 -18.48 6.51
CA ALA A 200 -14.22 -18.74 7.92
C ALA A 200 -14.00 -20.23 8.23
N GLU A 201 -14.55 -21.12 7.42
CA GLU A 201 -14.42 -22.56 7.55
C GLU A 201 -13.00 -23.04 7.26
N ALA A 202 -12.39 -22.55 6.17
CA ALA A 202 -11.00 -22.87 5.83
C ALA A 202 -10.01 -22.35 6.89
N LEU A 203 -10.33 -21.23 7.55
CA LEU A 203 -9.48 -20.62 8.56
C LEU A 203 -9.68 -21.21 9.96
N SER A 204 -10.90 -21.62 10.31
CA SER A 204 -11.24 -22.05 11.68
C SER A 204 -10.61 -23.37 12.12
N GLY A 205 -10.24 -24.22 11.20
CA GLY A 205 -9.60 -25.53 11.45
C GLY A 205 -8.10 -25.48 11.77
N ASP A 206 -7.45 -24.35 11.49
CA ASP A 206 -5.98 -24.22 11.63
C ASP A 206 -5.62 -23.28 12.79
N ARG A 207 -5.22 -23.88 13.92
CA ARG A 207 -4.84 -23.10 15.12
C ARG A 207 -3.65 -22.16 14.88
N ALA A 208 -2.67 -22.56 14.08
CA ALA A 208 -1.51 -21.73 13.79
C ALA A 208 -1.93 -20.51 12.96
N MET A 209 -2.83 -20.71 12.00
CA MET A 209 -3.42 -19.64 11.20
C MET A 209 -4.22 -18.67 12.07
N LEU A 210 -5.05 -19.16 12.98
CA LEU A 210 -5.82 -18.29 13.90
C LEU A 210 -4.91 -17.44 14.78
N LEU A 211 -3.80 -18.00 15.26
CA LEU A 211 -2.82 -17.24 16.03
C LEU A 211 -2.11 -16.18 15.17
N ALA A 212 -1.75 -16.50 13.94
CA ALA A 212 -1.18 -15.54 13.01
C ALA A 212 -2.15 -14.37 12.75
N ILE A 213 -3.40 -14.67 12.39
CA ILE A 213 -4.45 -13.66 12.18
C ILE A 213 -4.65 -12.78 13.41
N LYS A 214 -4.67 -13.37 14.61
CA LYS A 214 -4.79 -12.61 15.85
C LYS A 214 -3.62 -11.63 16.04
N ASN A 215 -2.41 -12.06 15.76
CA ASN A 215 -1.22 -11.20 15.82
C ASN A 215 -1.26 -10.10 14.75
N ASP A 216 -1.68 -10.44 13.54
CA ASP A 216 -1.80 -9.49 12.43
C ASP A 216 -2.85 -8.40 12.74
N ILE A 217 -4.00 -8.80 13.29
CA ILE A 217 -5.03 -7.85 13.75
C ILE A 217 -4.47 -6.97 14.86
N HIS A 218 -3.74 -7.54 15.82
CA HIS A 218 -3.10 -6.76 16.89
C HIS A 218 -2.15 -5.69 16.32
N ASN A 219 -1.27 -6.07 15.39
CA ASN A 219 -0.34 -5.15 14.74
C ASN A 219 -1.05 -4.07 13.92
N ALA A 220 -2.10 -4.44 13.19
CA ALA A 220 -2.93 -3.48 12.46
C ALA A 220 -3.59 -2.47 13.40
N LEU A 221 -4.21 -2.95 14.48
CA LEU A 221 -4.87 -2.09 15.48
C LEU A 221 -3.86 -1.20 16.20
N TYR A 222 -2.67 -1.70 16.51
CA TYR A 222 -1.60 -0.90 17.10
C TYR A 222 -1.20 0.26 16.16
N ALA A 223 -1.00 -0.02 14.88
CA ALA A 223 -0.66 1.01 13.90
C ALA A 223 -1.78 2.05 13.73
N LEU A 224 -3.04 1.60 13.70
CA LEU A 224 -4.20 2.49 13.59
C LEU A 224 -4.39 3.35 14.85
N ALA A 225 -4.23 2.77 16.04
CA ALA A 225 -4.33 3.49 17.31
C ALA A 225 -3.25 4.58 17.48
N ASN A 226 -2.10 4.37 16.83
CA ASN A 226 -1.00 5.33 16.78
C ASN A 226 -1.03 6.25 15.54
N SER A 227 -2.18 6.39 14.91
CA SER A 227 -2.41 7.27 13.76
C SER A 227 -3.58 8.21 14.02
N ALA A 228 -3.78 9.18 13.13
CA ALA A 228 -4.92 10.10 13.20
C ALA A 228 -6.26 9.44 12.78
N MET A 229 -6.26 8.21 12.30
CA MET A 229 -7.46 7.53 11.79
C MET A 229 -8.57 7.39 12.82
N LEU A 230 -8.22 7.25 14.09
CA LEU A 230 -9.18 7.10 15.18
C LEU A 230 -9.43 8.41 15.93
N ASN A 231 -8.90 9.54 15.45
CA ASN A 231 -9.16 10.84 16.06
C ASN A 231 -10.65 11.20 15.96
N GLY A 232 -11.27 11.45 17.10
CA GLY A 232 -12.71 11.74 17.18
C GLY A 232 -13.61 10.50 17.19
N VAL A 233 -13.09 9.31 17.00
CA VAL A 233 -13.86 8.05 17.13
C VAL A 233 -13.98 7.67 18.59
N LYS A 234 -15.21 7.47 19.07
CA LYS A 234 -15.53 7.02 20.43
C LYS A 234 -16.28 5.69 20.37
N SER A 235 -16.37 4.98 21.49
CA SER A 235 -17.17 3.74 21.58
C SER A 235 -18.65 3.92 21.22
N THR A 236 -19.15 5.15 21.29
CA THR A 236 -20.52 5.53 20.90
C THR A 236 -20.64 6.09 19.50
N THR A 237 -19.54 6.16 18.75
CA THR A 237 -19.56 6.67 17.37
C THR A 237 -20.29 5.70 16.46
N VAL A 238 -21.35 6.16 15.84
CA VAL A 238 -22.05 5.42 14.78
C VAL A 238 -21.44 5.81 13.44
N VAL A 239 -20.87 4.81 12.75
CA VAL A 239 -20.35 5.01 11.40
C VAL A 239 -21.45 4.63 10.41
N SER A 240 -21.86 5.59 9.58
CA SER A 240 -22.76 5.34 8.46
C SER A 240 -22.05 5.65 7.15
N THR A 241 -22.21 4.78 6.18
CA THR A 241 -21.74 5.02 4.82
C THR A 241 -22.82 5.72 4.04
N VAL A 242 -22.55 6.94 3.59
CA VAL A 242 -23.46 7.70 2.72
C VAL A 242 -22.80 7.78 1.34
N GLU A 243 -23.47 7.24 0.34
CA GLU A 243 -23.02 7.40 -1.05
C GLU A 243 -23.30 8.84 -1.51
N VAL A 244 -22.27 9.62 -1.70
CA VAL A 244 -22.37 10.99 -2.21
C VAL A 244 -22.19 10.98 -3.72
N MET A 245 -23.28 11.28 -4.42
CA MET A 245 -23.22 11.52 -5.86
C MET A 245 -22.59 12.90 -6.11
N THR A 246 -21.33 12.91 -6.47
CA THR A 246 -20.63 14.15 -6.83
C THR A 246 -21.22 14.76 -8.12
N PRO A 247 -21.20 16.09 -8.29
CA PRO A 247 -21.75 16.74 -9.48
C PRO A 247 -21.22 16.19 -10.81
N TRP A 248 -19.96 15.84 -10.86
CA TRP A 248 -19.35 15.24 -12.06
C TRP A 248 -19.88 13.81 -12.33
N ARG A 249 -20.17 13.01 -11.31
CA ARG A 249 -20.78 11.69 -11.47
C ARG A 249 -22.20 11.81 -12.02
N VAL A 250 -22.97 12.76 -11.50
CA VAL A 250 -24.31 13.04 -12.01
C VAL A 250 -24.25 13.44 -13.49
N ALA A 251 -23.35 14.35 -13.86
CA ALA A 251 -23.15 14.76 -15.23
C ALA A 251 -22.70 13.60 -16.14
N TYR A 252 -21.76 12.79 -15.67
CA TYR A 252 -21.27 11.64 -16.39
C TYR A 252 -22.40 10.63 -16.66
N THR A 253 -23.17 10.26 -15.64
CA THR A 253 -24.31 9.34 -15.78
C THR A 253 -25.39 9.89 -16.72
N ALA A 254 -25.66 11.19 -16.65
CA ALA A 254 -26.58 11.83 -17.60
C ALA A 254 -26.09 11.75 -19.05
N CYS A 255 -24.79 11.95 -19.27
CA CYS A 255 -24.18 11.77 -20.58
C CYS A 255 -24.26 10.32 -21.09
N GLU A 256 -24.01 9.33 -20.22
CA GLU A 256 -24.15 7.92 -20.58
C GLU A 256 -25.55 7.58 -21.08
N TYR A 257 -26.58 8.04 -20.35
CA TYR A 257 -27.97 7.85 -20.78
C TYR A 257 -28.30 8.58 -22.10
N ALA A 258 -27.82 9.81 -22.26
CA ALA A 258 -28.03 10.57 -23.46
C ALA A 258 -27.41 9.90 -24.69
N PHE A 259 -26.17 9.46 -24.57
CA PHE A 259 -25.47 8.72 -25.65
C PHE A 259 -26.11 7.37 -25.93
N GLY A 260 -26.53 6.65 -24.90
CA GLY A 260 -27.29 5.40 -25.05
C GLY A 260 -28.59 5.61 -25.83
N ALA A 261 -29.36 6.64 -25.51
CA ALA A 261 -30.59 6.99 -26.21
C ALA A 261 -30.33 7.37 -27.67
N LEU A 262 -29.31 8.20 -27.94
CA LEU A 262 -28.92 8.55 -29.32
C LEU A 262 -28.48 7.34 -30.13
N ALA A 263 -27.73 6.42 -29.54
CA ALA A 263 -27.34 5.18 -30.20
C ALA A 263 -28.56 4.30 -30.54
N ALA A 264 -29.51 4.17 -29.60
CA ALA A 264 -30.73 3.43 -29.85
C ALA A 264 -31.59 4.08 -30.96
N LEU A 265 -31.76 5.40 -30.94
CA LEU A 265 -32.47 6.14 -32.00
C LEU A 265 -31.78 5.97 -33.39
N SER A 266 -30.47 6.02 -33.41
CA SER A 266 -29.67 5.84 -34.65
C SER A 266 -29.87 4.41 -35.21
N LEU A 267 -29.90 3.41 -34.33
CA LEU A 267 -30.18 2.03 -34.73
C LEU A 267 -31.59 1.87 -35.31
N VAL A 268 -32.60 2.44 -34.64
CA VAL A 268 -33.98 2.43 -35.13
C VAL A 268 -34.07 3.10 -36.49
N PHE A 269 -33.49 4.30 -36.65
CA PHE A 269 -33.45 5.01 -37.91
C PHE A 269 -32.78 4.19 -39.03
N TRP A 270 -31.66 3.54 -38.72
CA TRP A 270 -30.96 2.68 -39.64
C TRP A 270 -31.84 1.48 -40.11
N VAL A 271 -32.52 0.82 -39.15
CA VAL A 271 -33.43 -0.31 -39.46
C VAL A 271 -34.58 0.15 -40.34
N VAL A 272 -35.23 1.27 -39.99
CA VAL A 272 -36.35 1.84 -40.79
C VAL A 272 -35.86 2.23 -42.18
N SER A 273 -34.75 2.90 -42.30
CA SER A 273 -34.15 3.28 -43.60
C SER A 273 -33.86 2.06 -44.47
N LYS A 274 -33.33 0.98 -43.91
CA LYS A 274 -33.12 -0.29 -44.63
C LYS A 274 -34.40 -0.97 -45.03
N ALA A 275 -35.44 -0.96 -44.20
CA ALA A 275 -36.73 -1.53 -44.49
C ALA A 275 -37.44 -0.79 -45.67
N THR A 276 -37.44 0.56 -45.64
CA THR A 276 -38.06 1.39 -46.68
C THR A 276 -37.30 1.35 -47.99
N SER A 277 -35.97 1.29 -47.98
CA SER A 277 -35.15 1.20 -49.21
C SER A 277 -35.35 -0.15 -49.95
N LYS A 278 -35.77 -1.22 -49.29
CA LYS A 278 -36.09 -2.48 -49.95
C LYS A 278 -37.50 -2.48 -50.61
N GLY A 279 -38.38 -1.57 -50.20
CA GLY A 279 -39.71 -1.44 -50.78
C GLY A 279 -39.72 -0.68 -52.12
N GLY A 280 -38.68 0.12 -52.39
CA GLY A 280 -38.59 0.94 -53.63
C GLY A 280 -37.99 0.24 -54.86
N LYS A 281 -37.64 -1.04 -54.78
CA LYS A 281 -37.10 -1.81 -55.90
C LYS A 281 -38.08 -2.82 -56.54
N LYS A 282 -39.39 -2.59 -56.35
CA LYS A 282 -40.46 -3.34 -57.05
C LYS A 282 -41.44 -2.34 -57.68
N ALA A 283 -41.01 -1.69 -58.70
CA ALA A 283 -41.85 -1.03 -59.69
C ALA A 283 -41.10 -1.01 -61.03
#